data_47221e9a24a4f0e7eaa5a661b71c7aaf
#
_entry.id   47221e9a24a4f0e7eaa5a661b71c7aaf
#
_cell.length_a   1.000
_cell.length_b   1.000
_cell.length_c   1.000
_cell.angle_alpha   90.00
_cell.angle_beta   90.00
_cell.angle_gamma   90.00
#
_symmetry.space_group_name_H-M   'P 1'
#
loop_
_entity.id
_entity.type
_entity.pdbx_description
1 polymer ?
#
loop_
_entity_poly.entity_id
_entity_poly.type
_entity_poly.pdbx_seq_one_letter_code
_entity_poly.pdbx_strand_id
1 'polypeptide(L)'
;MGIDPASGRYRIGDHVLELRAPRLGDADSWRTTNLLYEKRLRPAFGTATTDWSTEHSAAAWADRWWRARTDPFVVHARVLVAEDGPVAHVVGQVDHVGPDRRTGHVESSIWLAGVPHSTPVSRWALATTVLDVLRTHPEVPRVVAPVYVHNRSAIALLGSVGFRHVQTLFQLREYAGEPVDHDVFAVENSAASRVELERILDALAAQPLPARRAEKPSVSAAFGAAHLAARRLRARTTPSRPADPLLPAVTHTADRHTVAFDAGRDARYRVHMDGAPMGDLEVTVDLGTSTTEIIDRLAPSAVPEAGGVVAAACRAAAARQRTRRLTIALADRHATASQELVALGFLSEGPALPSRGDERTPRESWTRLRE
;
A
#
# COMPACT_ATOMS: atom_id res chain seq x y z
N MET A 1 -17.12 -14.88 23.93
CA MET A 1 -16.53 -13.59 23.57
C MET A 1 -15.09 -13.91 23.21
N GLY A 2 -14.82 -14.15 21.90
CA GLY A 2 -13.48 -14.51 21.44
C GLY A 2 -12.57 -13.31 21.65
N ILE A 3 -11.39 -13.54 22.22
CA ILE A 3 -10.33 -12.51 22.29
C ILE A 3 -9.95 -12.25 20.84
N ASP A 4 -10.07 -10.98 20.37
CA ASP A 4 -9.53 -10.56 19.09
C ASP A 4 -8.00 -10.79 19.11
N PRO A 5 -7.48 -11.82 18.38
CA PRO A 5 -6.05 -12.17 18.46
C PRO A 5 -5.13 -11.05 17.96
N ALA A 6 -5.68 -10.11 17.20
CA ALA A 6 -4.98 -8.94 16.70
C ALA A 6 -5.03 -7.74 17.66
N SER A 7 -5.62 -7.91 18.84
CA SER A 7 -5.68 -6.86 19.87
C SER A 7 -5.53 -7.49 21.24
N GLY A 8 -4.46 -7.13 21.95
CA GLY A 8 -4.24 -7.67 23.29
C GLY A 8 -2.84 -7.39 23.82
N ARG A 9 -2.67 -7.76 25.09
CA ARG A 9 -1.40 -7.65 25.81
C ARG A 9 -0.75 -9.04 25.91
N TYR A 10 0.51 -9.14 25.55
CA TYR A 10 1.23 -10.41 25.45
C TYR A 10 2.64 -10.31 26.03
N ARG A 11 3.15 -11.43 26.52
CA ARG A 11 4.55 -11.65 26.80
C ARG A 11 5.16 -12.44 25.65
N ILE A 12 6.23 -11.91 25.06
CA ILE A 12 6.98 -12.52 23.97
C ILE A 12 8.46 -12.49 24.35
N GLY A 13 9.00 -13.64 24.75
CA GLY A 13 10.31 -13.69 25.42
C GLY A 13 10.30 -12.81 26.66
N ASP A 14 11.26 -11.90 26.76
CA ASP A 14 11.39 -10.97 27.90
C ASP A 14 10.53 -9.70 27.76
N HIS A 15 9.81 -9.53 26.65
CA HIS A 15 9.06 -8.31 26.37
C HIS A 15 7.59 -8.47 26.73
N VAL A 16 7.03 -7.46 27.38
CA VAL A 16 5.59 -7.29 27.55
C VAL A 16 5.11 -6.20 26.61
N LEU A 17 4.21 -6.58 25.70
CA LEU A 17 3.74 -5.74 24.61
C LEU A 17 2.22 -5.77 24.50
N GLU A 18 1.63 -4.66 24.11
CA GLU A 18 0.23 -4.57 23.70
C GLU A 18 0.19 -4.30 22.18
N LEU A 19 -0.48 -5.17 21.42
CA LEU A 19 -0.83 -4.91 20.03
C LEU A 19 -2.29 -4.43 20.01
N ARG A 20 -2.57 -3.26 19.45
CA ARG A 20 -3.91 -2.69 19.48
C ARG A 20 -4.16 -1.62 18.41
N ALA A 21 -5.40 -1.26 18.21
CA ALA A 21 -5.75 -0.12 17.39
C ALA A 21 -5.12 1.19 17.92
N PRO A 22 -4.68 2.11 17.04
CA PRO A 22 -4.12 3.40 17.44
C PRO A 22 -5.14 4.24 18.21
N ARG A 23 -4.67 5.01 19.19
CA ARG A 23 -5.45 5.98 19.99
C ARG A 23 -4.91 7.39 19.75
N LEU A 24 -5.74 8.42 19.86
CA LEU A 24 -5.27 9.81 19.78
C LEU A 24 -4.20 10.13 20.82
N GLY A 25 -4.30 9.51 22.00
CA GLY A 25 -3.33 9.69 23.08
C GLY A 25 -1.95 9.09 22.83
N ASP A 26 -1.76 8.31 21.77
CA ASP A 26 -0.46 7.75 21.44
C ASP A 26 0.49 8.77 20.78
N ALA A 27 -0.01 9.94 20.39
CA ALA A 27 0.71 10.93 19.59
C ALA A 27 2.09 11.29 20.13
N ASP A 28 2.20 11.58 21.43
CA ASP A 28 3.47 12.00 22.04
C ASP A 28 4.49 10.86 22.07
N SER A 29 4.05 9.67 22.46
CA SER A 29 4.92 8.49 22.50
C SER A 29 5.34 8.06 21.09
N TRP A 30 4.41 8.02 20.14
CA TRP A 30 4.69 7.73 18.74
C TRP A 30 5.70 8.72 18.14
N ARG A 31 5.49 10.03 18.38
CA ARG A 31 6.39 11.10 17.96
C ARG A 31 7.79 10.92 18.56
N THR A 32 7.86 10.72 19.86
CA THR A 32 9.13 10.56 20.58
C THR A 32 9.94 9.40 19.99
N THR A 33 9.32 8.24 19.78
CA THR A 33 9.99 7.09 19.20
C THR A 33 10.48 7.37 17.77
N ASN A 34 9.63 7.96 16.91
CA ASN A 34 10.03 8.26 15.54
C ASN A 34 11.18 9.27 15.46
N LEU A 35 11.20 10.30 16.31
CA LEU A 35 12.29 11.27 16.36
C LEU A 35 13.58 10.67 16.93
N LEU A 36 13.48 9.85 17.99
CA LEU A 36 14.64 9.21 18.60
C LEU A 36 15.33 8.24 17.63
N TYR A 37 14.55 7.53 16.81
CA TYR A 37 15.05 6.53 15.87
C TYR A 37 15.01 7.00 14.42
N GLU A 38 14.98 8.31 14.15
CA GLU A 38 14.92 8.90 12.81
C GLU A 38 15.98 8.31 11.87
N LYS A 39 17.24 8.25 12.29
CA LYS A 39 18.35 7.72 11.46
C LYS A 39 18.09 6.29 10.95
N ARG A 40 17.33 5.49 11.71
CA ARG A 40 17.01 4.11 11.36
C ARG A 40 15.74 4.01 10.52
N LEU A 41 14.74 4.84 10.79
CA LEU A 41 13.41 4.76 10.19
C LEU A 41 13.30 5.57 8.90
N ARG A 42 13.87 6.77 8.89
CA ARG A 42 13.77 7.71 7.77
C ARG A 42 14.21 7.13 6.42
N PRO A 43 15.29 6.31 6.31
CA PRO A 43 15.65 5.72 5.02
C PRO A 43 14.53 4.93 4.34
N ALA A 44 13.72 4.21 5.12
CA ALA A 44 12.65 3.35 4.57
C ALA A 44 11.27 4.03 4.54
N PHE A 45 11.04 5.07 5.36
CA PHE A 45 9.71 5.68 5.54
C PHE A 45 9.67 7.18 5.21
N GLY A 46 10.80 7.79 4.90
CA GLY A 46 10.91 9.17 4.43
C GLY A 46 11.21 9.27 2.95
N THR A 47 11.01 10.47 2.39
CA THR A 47 11.44 10.83 1.04
C THR A 47 12.52 11.91 1.11
N ALA A 48 13.14 12.26 -0.02
CA ALA A 48 14.11 13.34 -0.08
C ALA A 48 13.55 14.67 0.44
N THR A 49 12.25 14.92 0.25
CA THR A 49 11.57 16.16 0.64
C THR A 49 10.87 16.07 2.00
N THR A 50 10.93 14.92 2.69
CA THR A 50 10.25 14.72 3.96
C THR A 50 10.84 15.61 5.05
N ASP A 51 10.04 16.52 5.61
CA ASP A 51 10.32 17.09 6.93
C ASP A 51 9.85 16.10 8.00
N TRP A 52 10.79 15.29 8.48
CA TRP A 52 10.53 14.20 9.41
C TRP A 52 9.83 14.67 10.70
N SER A 53 10.20 15.82 11.23
CA SER A 53 9.61 16.35 12.46
C SER A 53 8.15 16.78 12.27
N THR A 54 7.82 17.38 11.15
CA THR A 54 6.47 17.79 10.78
C THR A 54 5.58 16.58 10.49
N GLU A 55 6.08 15.59 9.74
CA GLU A 55 5.32 14.38 9.43
C GLU A 55 5.09 13.46 10.64
N HIS A 56 5.89 13.64 11.71
CA HIS A 56 5.72 12.97 12.98
C HIS A 56 5.19 13.88 14.09
N SER A 57 4.48 14.95 13.72
CA SER A 57 3.79 15.83 14.67
C SER A 57 2.51 15.17 15.23
N ALA A 58 1.99 15.71 16.35
CA ALA A 58 0.72 15.28 16.91
C ALA A 58 -0.47 15.50 15.94
N ALA A 59 -0.40 16.53 15.09
CA ALA A 59 -1.39 16.76 14.04
C ALA A 59 -1.35 15.66 12.97
N ALA A 60 -0.14 15.29 12.50
CA ALA A 60 0.03 14.20 11.54
C ALA A 60 -0.45 12.85 12.12
N TRP A 61 -0.21 12.60 13.42
CA TRP A 61 -0.78 11.43 14.10
C TRP A 61 -2.30 11.44 14.11
N ALA A 62 -2.93 12.56 14.43
CA ALA A 62 -4.39 12.69 14.42
C ALA A 62 -4.98 12.43 13.02
N ASP A 63 -4.31 12.90 11.97
CA ASP A 63 -4.70 12.64 10.57
C ASP A 63 -4.55 11.15 10.20
N ARG A 64 -3.48 10.47 10.64
CA ARG A 64 -3.30 9.01 10.47
C ARG A 64 -4.39 8.24 11.21
N TRP A 65 -4.63 8.59 12.49
CA TRP A 65 -5.68 7.99 13.30
C TRP A 65 -7.07 8.13 12.66
N TRP A 66 -7.34 9.30 12.06
CA TRP A 66 -8.60 9.55 11.38
C TRP A 66 -8.72 8.70 10.11
N ARG A 67 -7.69 8.69 9.27
CA ARG A 67 -7.65 7.86 8.06
C ARG A 67 -7.87 6.38 8.38
N ALA A 68 -7.19 5.86 9.38
CA ALA A 68 -7.36 4.46 9.81
C ALA A 68 -8.81 4.08 10.19
N ARG A 69 -9.70 5.05 10.35
CA ARG A 69 -11.12 4.85 10.70
C ARG A 69 -12.11 5.22 9.61
N THR A 70 -11.72 6.03 8.69
CA THR A 70 -12.65 6.62 7.71
C THR A 70 -12.25 6.39 6.27
N ASP A 71 -11.01 6.00 6.03
CA ASP A 71 -10.51 5.72 4.69
C ASP A 71 -10.83 4.26 4.34
N PRO A 72 -11.61 4.00 3.28
CA PRO A 72 -11.92 2.64 2.85
C PRO A 72 -10.68 1.87 2.33
N PHE A 73 -9.58 2.57 2.07
CA PHE A 73 -8.30 1.96 1.67
C PHE A 73 -7.37 1.65 2.85
N VAL A 74 -7.75 1.96 4.09
CA VAL A 74 -7.03 1.53 5.28
C VAL A 74 -7.78 0.38 5.92
N VAL A 75 -7.39 -0.84 5.57
CA VAL A 75 -8.06 -2.05 6.07
C VAL A 75 -7.76 -2.27 7.54
N HIS A 76 -6.53 -2.02 7.96
CA HIS A 76 -6.09 -2.37 9.30
C HIS A 76 -4.87 -1.55 9.72
N ALA A 77 -4.89 -0.97 10.92
CA ALA A 77 -3.74 -0.31 11.51
C ALA A 77 -3.61 -0.73 12.98
N ARG A 78 -2.41 -1.11 13.40
CA ARG A 78 -2.08 -1.51 14.78
C ARG A 78 -0.83 -0.81 15.25
N VAL A 79 -0.80 -0.45 16.53
CA VAL A 79 0.42 0.02 17.23
C VAL A 79 0.89 -1.06 18.19
N LEU A 80 2.22 -1.16 18.29
CA LEU A 80 2.88 -1.94 19.31
C LEU A 80 3.30 -1.01 20.45
N VAL A 81 2.85 -1.34 21.64
CA VAL A 81 3.15 -0.57 22.85
C VAL A 81 3.94 -1.48 23.79
N ALA A 82 5.19 -1.10 24.05
CA ALA A 82 6.01 -1.80 25.03
C ALA A 82 5.76 -1.25 26.43
N GLU A 83 5.87 -2.12 27.44
CA GLU A 83 5.81 -1.75 28.84
C GLU A 83 7.21 -1.80 29.46
N ASP A 84 7.66 -0.66 29.95
CA ASP A 84 8.85 -0.53 30.77
C ASP A 84 8.41 -0.08 32.17
N GLY A 85 8.21 -1.05 33.05
CA GLY A 85 7.64 -0.81 34.39
C GLY A 85 6.24 -0.18 34.31
N PRO A 86 6.03 0.98 34.98
CA PRO A 86 4.71 1.65 34.98
C PRO A 86 4.41 2.42 33.69
N VAL A 87 5.40 2.64 32.84
CA VAL A 87 5.28 3.44 31.60
C VAL A 87 5.06 2.54 30.41
N ALA A 88 4.11 2.91 29.55
CA ALA A 88 3.90 2.27 28.28
C ALA A 88 4.17 3.26 27.14
N HIS A 89 4.88 2.83 26.13
CA HIS A 89 5.23 3.68 25.00
C HIS A 89 5.15 2.94 23.67
N VAL A 90 4.79 3.68 22.62
CA VAL A 90 4.71 3.13 21.27
C VAL A 90 6.13 2.82 20.78
N VAL A 91 6.37 1.58 20.41
CA VAL A 91 7.65 1.09 19.90
C VAL A 91 7.57 0.62 18.46
N GLY A 92 6.37 0.56 17.89
CA GLY A 92 6.18 0.09 16.53
C GLY A 92 4.77 0.30 16.02
N GLN A 93 4.61 0.02 14.71
CA GLN A 93 3.34 0.10 14.02
C GLN A 93 3.32 -0.91 12.88
N VAL A 94 2.15 -1.51 12.65
CA VAL A 94 1.85 -2.31 11.47
C VAL A 94 0.67 -1.66 10.79
N ASP A 95 0.81 -1.34 9.52
CA ASP A 95 -0.27 -0.84 8.69
C ASP A 95 -0.57 -1.81 7.55
N HIS A 96 -1.84 -1.96 7.24
CA HIS A 96 -2.33 -2.66 6.07
C HIS A 96 -3.19 -1.69 5.27
N VAL A 97 -2.76 -1.36 4.05
CA VAL A 97 -3.40 -0.37 3.18
C VAL A 97 -3.92 -1.05 1.91
N GLY A 98 -5.12 -0.75 1.52
CA GLY A 98 -5.79 -1.33 0.36
C GLY A 98 -7.31 -1.42 0.59
N PRO A 99 -8.04 -2.14 -0.24
CA PRO A 99 -7.51 -2.99 -1.33
C PRO A 99 -7.06 -2.18 -2.54
N ASP A 100 -5.98 -2.64 -3.19
CA ASP A 100 -5.55 -2.10 -4.47
C ASP A 100 -6.66 -2.25 -5.53
N ARG A 101 -6.79 -1.25 -6.40
CA ARG A 101 -7.93 -1.20 -7.35
C ARG A 101 -7.86 -2.26 -8.45
N ARG A 102 -6.67 -2.61 -8.89
CA ARG A 102 -6.47 -3.59 -9.95
C ARG A 102 -6.45 -5.02 -9.41
N THR A 103 -5.63 -5.26 -8.41
CA THR A 103 -5.32 -6.60 -7.91
C THR A 103 -6.13 -7.01 -6.70
N GLY A 104 -6.73 -6.05 -5.98
CA GLY A 104 -7.45 -6.31 -4.73
C GLY A 104 -6.57 -6.67 -3.55
N HIS A 105 -5.23 -6.65 -3.70
CA HIS A 105 -4.33 -6.95 -2.59
C HIS A 105 -4.34 -5.84 -1.52
N VAL A 106 -3.86 -6.18 -0.34
CA VAL A 106 -3.58 -5.24 0.75
C VAL A 106 -2.07 -5.15 0.93
N GLU A 107 -1.54 -3.95 0.99
CA GLU A 107 -0.12 -3.72 1.24
C GLU A 107 0.14 -3.63 2.75
N SER A 108 1.15 -4.37 3.23
CA SER A 108 1.60 -4.37 4.61
C SER A 108 2.91 -3.61 4.76
N SER A 109 2.99 -2.80 5.81
CA SER A 109 4.23 -2.21 6.29
C SER A 109 4.37 -2.38 7.79
N ILE A 110 5.62 -2.52 8.27
CA ILE A 110 5.93 -2.64 9.69
C ILE A 110 7.21 -1.87 10.03
N TRP A 111 7.18 -1.18 11.14
CA TRP A 111 8.40 -0.73 11.80
C TRP A 111 8.36 -1.05 13.30
N LEU A 112 9.53 -1.27 13.87
CA LEU A 112 9.74 -1.53 15.28
C LEU A 112 11.06 -0.89 15.71
N ALA A 113 11.06 -0.12 16.79
CA ALA A 113 12.23 0.59 17.30
C ALA A 113 12.26 0.56 18.83
N GLY A 114 13.46 0.60 19.41
CA GLY A 114 13.62 0.65 20.86
C GLY A 114 13.40 -0.67 21.60
N VAL A 115 13.19 -1.78 20.90
CA VAL A 115 13.02 -3.11 21.48
C VAL A 115 14.27 -3.94 21.19
N PRO A 116 15.10 -4.27 22.18
CA PRO A 116 16.24 -5.17 21.99
C PRO A 116 15.78 -6.56 21.53
N HIS A 117 16.60 -7.27 20.76
CA HIS A 117 16.28 -8.63 20.28
C HIS A 117 14.88 -8.76 19.70
N SER A 118 14.45 -7.77 18.90
CA SER A 118 13.08 -7.56 18.44
C SER A 118 12.57 -8.55 17.39
N THR A 119 13.38 -9.50 16.91
CA THR A 119 12.98 -10.45 15.86
C THR A 119 11.74 -11.27 16.22
N PRO A 120 11.59 -11.89 17.42
CA PRO A 120 10.37 -12.58 17.77
C PRO A 120 9.15 -11.66 17.83
N VAL A 121 9.33 -10.43 18.32
CA VAL A 121 8.26 -9.42 18.43
C VAL A 121 7.76 -9.00 17.05
N SER A 122 8.69 -8.67 16.13
CA SER A 122 8.31 -8.26 14.76
C SER A 122 7.64 -9.40 13.98
N ARG A 123 8.14 -10.63 14.13
CA ARG A 123 7.52 -11.83 13.55
C ARG A 123 6.09 -12.03 14.09
N TRP A 124 5.93 -11.96 15.39
CA TRP A 124 4.63 -12.11 16.03
C TRP A 124 3.64 -11.03 15.57
N ALA A 125 4.04 -9.77 15.61
CA ALA A 125 3.18 -8.65 15.24
C ALA A 125 2.75 -8.75 13.76
N LEU A 126 3.68 -9.04 12.86
CA LEU A 126 3.38 -9.17 11.43
C LEU A 126 2.50 -10.40 11.17
N ALA A 127 2.84 -11.58 11.72
CA ALA A 127 2.05 -12.79 11.53
C ALA A 127 0.61 -12.63 12.08
N THR A 128 0.46 -12.04 13.27
CA THR A 128 -0.83 -11.80 13.90
C THR A 128 -1.71 -10.90 13.04
N THR A 129 -1.16 -9.77 12.56
CA THR A 129 -1.94 -8.79 11.81
C THR A 129 -2.25 -9.26 10.39
N VAL A 130 -1.33 -9.98 9.74
CA VAL A 130 -1.59 -10.60 8.44
C VAL A 130 -2.68 -11.66 8.56
N LEU A 131 -2.60 -12.54 9.57
CA LEU A 131 -3.62 -13.56 9.80
C LEU A 131 -5.00 -12.92 10.07
N ASP A 132 -5.05 -11.82 10.84
CA ASP A 132 -6.27 -11.07 11.10
C ASP A 132 -6.88 -10.53 9.81
N VAL A 133 -6.09 -9.89 8.93
CA VAL A 133 -6.56 -9.43 7.62
C VAL A 133 -7.10 -10.57 6.78
N LEU A 134 -6.36 -11.69 6.66
CA LEU A 134 -6.79 -12.83 5.84
C LEU A 134 -8.06 -13.53 6.38
N ARG A 135 -8.36 -13.41 7.68
CA ARG A 135 -9.57 -13.95 8.30
C ARG A 135 -10.77 -13.03 8.20
N THR A 136 -10.54 -11.72 8.42
CA THR A 136 -11.61 -10.72 8.49
C THR A 136 -12.00 -10.16 7.12
N HIS A 137 -11.11 -10.29 6.13
CA HIS A 137 -11.29 -9.80 4.77
C HIS A 137 -11.13 -10.93 3.74
N PRO A 138 -12.10 -11.85 3.63
CA PRO A 138 -12.02 -12.98 2.69
C PRO A 138 -11.96 -12.54 1.21
N GLU A 139 -12.43 -11.33 0.91
CA GLU A 139 -12.36 -10.70 -0.41
C GLU A 139 -10.95 -10.24 -0.81
N VAL A 140 -10.02 -10.12 0.14
CA VAL A 140 -8.62 -9.78 -0.12
C VAL A 140 -7.89 -11.03 -0.59
N PRO A 141 -7.39 -11.10 -1.83
CA PRO A 141 -6.77 -12.31 -2.36
C PRO A 141 -5.38 -12.58 -1.74
N ARG A 142 -4.69 -11.53 -1.33
CA ARG A 142 -3.34 -11.61 -0.75
C ARG A 142 -2.95 -10.36 0.02
N VAL A 143 -1.96 -10.51 0.92
CA VAL A 143 -1.23 -9.40 1.52
C VAL A 143 0.13 -9.31 0.86
N VAL A 144 0.54 -8.11 0.44
CA VAL A 144 1.86 -7.86 -0.17
C VAL A 144 2.70 -6.93 0.69
N ALA A 145 4.01 -7.01 0.53
CA ALA A 145 4.96 -6.12 1.19
C ALA A 145 6.11 -5.79 0.21
N PRO A 146 6.12 -4.58 -0.38
CA PRO A 146 7.25 -4.08 -1.14
C PRO A 146 8.42 -3.75 -0.21
N VAL A 147 9.62 -4.21 -0.54
CA VAL A 147 10.83 -4.00 0.26
C VAL A 147 11.99 -3.63 -0.66
N TYR A 148 12.76 -2.60 -0.28
CA TYR A 148 14.00 -2.27 -0.95
C TYR A 148 14.89 -3.52 -1.10
N VAL A 149 15.35 -3.81 -2.32
CA VAL A 149 16.06 -5.07 -2.69
C VAL A 149 17.27 -5.38 -1.82
N HIS A 150 17.87 -4.39 -1.16
CA HIS A 150 19.01 -4.59 -0.25
C HIS A 150 18.64 -4.51 1.24
N ASN A 151 17.36 -4.38 1.60
CA ASN A 151 16.92 -4.40 3.00
C ASN A 151 16.81 -5.86 3.50
N ARG A 152 17.97 -6.47 3.76
CA ARG A 152 18.08 -7.88 4.16
C ARG A 152 17.29 -8.22 5.41
N SER A 153 17.19 -7.30 6.38
CA SER A 153 16.46 -7.54 7.63
C SER A 153 14.94 -7.64 7.39
N ALA A 154 14.38 -6.77 6.54
CA ALA A 154 12.97 -6.85 6.17
C ALA A 154 12.68 -8.10 5.32
N ILE A 155 13.55 -8.42 4.35
CA ILE A 155 13.43 -9.63 3.53
C ILE A 155 13.43 -10.90 4.41
N ALA A 156 14.37 -10.99 5.38
CA ALA A 156 14.44 -12.12 6.30
C ALA A 156 13.18 -12.19 7.20
N LEU A 157 12.67 -11.05 7.68
CA LEU A 157 11.43 -10.99 8.45
C LEU A 157 10.25 -11.52 7.63
N LEU A 158 10.06 -11.02 6.40
CA LEU A 158 8.97 -11.45 5.52
C LEU A 158 9.04 -12.96 5.24
N GLY A 159 10.21 -13.47 4.85
CA GLY A 159 10.41 -14.89 4.62
C GLY A 159 10.08 -15.74 5.85
N SER A 160 10.40 -15.25 7.06
CA SER A 160 10.12 -15.94 8.32
C SER A 160 8.63 -15.98 8.70
N VAL A 161 7.79 -15.19 8.02
CA VAL A 161 6.33 -15.11 8.20
C VAL A 161 5.58 -15.72 6.99
N GLY A 162 6.32 -16.39 6.09
CA GLY A 162 5.71 -17.12 4.97
C GLY A 162 5.46 -16.29 3.72
N PHE A 163 5.91 -15.03 3.69
CA PHE A 163 5.89 -14.26 2.46
C PHE A 163 6.87 -14.83 1.44
N ARG A 164 6.48 -14.83 0.18
CA ARG A 164 7.30 -15.29 -0.94
C ARG A 164 7.50 -14.15 -1.94
N HIS A 165 8.68 -14.06 -2.52
CA HIS A 165 8.97 -13.11 -3.59
C HIS A 165 8.08 -13.41 -4.80
N VAL A 166 7.49 -12.37 -5.40
CA VAL A 166 6.58 -12.48 -6.55
C VAL A 166 7.02 -11.65 -7.75
N GLN A 167 7.62 -10.49 -7.54
CA GLN A 167 8.14 -9.64 -8.61
C GLN A 167 9.08 -8.57 -8.05
N THR A 168 9.85 -7.93 -8.93
CA THR A 168 10.65 -6.73 -8.63
C THR A 168 10.10 -5.55 -9.41
N LEU A 169 9.86 -4.42 -8.73
CA LEU A 169 9.37 -3.18 -9.32
C LEU A 169 10.48 -2.13 -9.33
N PHE A 170 10.79 -1.60 -10.52
CA PHE A 170 11.88 -0.63 -10.69
C PHE A 170 11.51 0.72 -10.08
N GLN A 171 12.40 1.26 -9.26
CA GLN A 171 12.29 2.59 -8.64
C GLN A 171 10.89 2.87 -8.02
N LEU A 172 10.30 1.84 -7.37
CA LEU A 172 8.94 1.94 -6.84
C LEU A 172 8.81 3.08 -5.83
N ARG A 173 9.77 3.17 -4.90
CA ARG A 173 9.80 4.18 -3.82
C ARG A 173 11.21 4.69 -3.61
N GLU A 174 11.31 5.76 -2.84
CA GLU A 174 12.60 6.23 -2.35
C GLU A 174 13.06 5.42 -1.14
N TYR A 175 14.38 5.21 -1.06
CA TYR A 175 15.07 4.75 0.14
C TYR A 175 16.26 5.67 0.37
N ALA A 176 16.33 6.25 1.58
CA ALA A 176 17.32 7.30 1.90
C ALA A 176 17.28 8.52 0.95
N GLY A 177 16.12 8.80 0.36
CA GLY A 177 15.90 9.92 -0.57
C GLY A 177 16.19 9.61 -2.04
N GLU A 178 16.62 8.40 -2.37
CA GLU A 178 16.91 7.97 -3.74
C GLU A 178 15.86 6.96 -4.22
N PRO A 179 15.34 7.09 -5.47
CA PRO A 179 14.47 6.11 -6.07
C PRO A 179 15.19 4.77 -6.23
N VAL A 180 14.63 3.70 -5.68
CA VAL A 180 15.25 2.38 -5.70
C VAL A 180 14.26 1.26 -6.02
N ASP A 181 14.80 0.15 -6.52
CA ASP A 181 14.02 -1.04 -6.84
C ASP A 181 13.51 -1.72 -5.56
N HIS A 182 12.32 -2.28 -5.65
CA HIS A 182 11.68 -3.00 -4.56
C HIS A 182 11.28 -4.40 -5.01
N ASP A 183 11.68 -5.38 -4.22
CA ASP A 183 11.11 -6.73 -4.29
C ASP A 183 9.75 -6.74 -3.61
N VAL A 184 8.75 -7.26 -4.30
CA VAL A 184 7.40 -7.46 -3.75
C VAL A 184 7.28 -8.89 -3.25
N PHE A 185 6.98 -9.02 -1.98
CA PHE A 185 6.68 -10.30 -1.34
C PHE A 185 5.18 -10.42 -1.10
N ALA A 186 4.64 -11.64 -1.14
CA ALA A 186 3.21 -11.89 -0.95
C ALA A 186 2.92 -13.11 -0.08
N VAL A 187 1.81 -13.03 0.66
CA VAL A 187 1.11 -14.17 1.27
C VAL A 187 -0.28 -14.25 0.67
N GLU A 188 -0.59 -15.37 0.02
CA GLU A 188 -1.90 -15.61 -0.57
C GLU A 188 -2.96 -15.88 0.52
N ASN A 189 -4.20 -15.44 0.31
CA ASN A 189 -5.31 -15.75 1.19
C ASN A 189 -5.83 -17.18 0.95
N SER A 190 -5.10 -18.16 1.44
CA SER A 190 -5.41 -19.56 1.33
C SER A 190 -5.56 -20.23 2.71
N ALA A 191 -6.23 -21.37 2.77
CA ALA A 191 -6.28 -22.17 3.99
C ALA A 191 -4.87 -22.59 4.45
N ALA A 192 -3.99 -22.95 3.50
CA ALA A 192 -2.60 -23.33 3.79
C ALA A 192 -1.81 -22.19 4.41
N SER A 193 -1.93 -20.98 3.87
CA SER A 193 -1.25 -19.80 4.42
C SER A 193 -1.73 -19.46 5.83
N ARG A 194 -3.02 -19.58 6.09
CA ARG A 194 -3.58 -19.33 7.43
C ARG A 194 -3.07 -20.35 8.45
N VAL A 195 -3.04 -21.65 8.10
CA VAL A 195 -2.49 -22.70 8.96
C VAL A 195 -1.00 -22.47 9.22
N GLU A 196 -0.23 -22.06 8.21
CA GLU A 196 1.20 -21.75 8.40
C GLU A 196 1.41 -20.55 9.34
N LEU A 197 0.63 -19.48 9.20
CA LEU A 197 0.68 -18.33 10.10
C LEU A 197 0.33 -18.73 11.54
N GLU A 198 -0.68 -19.57 11.74
CA GLU A 198 -1.05 -20.13 13.06
C GLU A 198 0.11 -20.93 13.65
N ARG A 199 0.72 -21.81 12.87
CA ARG A 199 1.90 -22.59 13.29
C ARG A 199 3.07 -21.70 13.70
N ILE A 200 3.31 -20.59 12.97
CA ILE A 200 4.35 -19.61 13.32
C ILE A 200 4.02 -18.93 14.66
N LEU A 201 2.78 -18.53 14.86
CA LEU A 201 2.32 -17.89 16.11
C LEU A 201 2.43 -18.83 17.30
N ASP A 202 2.05 -20.10 17.14
CA ASP A 202 2.18 -21.13 18.19
C ASP A 202 3.66 -21.34 18.57
N ALA A 203 4.55 -21.39 17.55
CA ALA A 203 5.99 -21.57 17.78
C ALA A 203 6.63 -20.36 18.51
N LEU A 204 6.06 -19.16 18.39
CA LEU A 204 6.51 -17.96 19.11
C LEU A 204 6.05 -17.95 20.57
N ALA A 205 5.13 -18.83 20.94
CA ALA A 205 4.65 -19.07 22.31
C ALA A 205 4.28 -17.77 23.05
N ALA A 206 3.63 -16.82 22.33
CA ALA A 206 3.17 -15.57 22.91
C ALA A 206 2.14 -15.83 24.01
N GLN A 207 2.40 -15.40 25.22
CA GLN A 207 1.53 -15.63 26.37
C GLN A 207 0.57 -14.45 26.53
N PRO A 208 -0.75 -14.64 26.44
CA PRO A 208 -1.72 -13.59 26.66
C PRO A 208 -1.68 -13.14 28.13
N LEU A 209 -1.79 -11.85 28.36
CA LEU A 209 -1.81 -11.21 29.66
C LEU A 209 -3.12 -10.44 29.86
N PRO A 210 -3.56 -10.22 31.11
CA PRO A 210 -4.73 -9.39 31.37
C PRO A 210 -4.59 -8.00 30.77
N ALA A 211 -5.71 -7.46 30.27
CA ALA A 211 -5.74 -6.11 29.71
C ALA A 211 -5.27 -5.08 30.75
N ARG A 212 -4.54 -4.08 30.31
CA ARG A 212 -4.15 -2.96 31.16
C ARG A 212 -5.38 -2.10 31.48
N ARG A 213 -5.40 -1.51 32.67
CA ARG A 213 -6.42 -0.50 32.99
C ARG A 213 -6.34 0.65 31.99
N ALA A 214 -7.52 1.13 31.58
CA ALA A 214 -7.62 2.28 30.67
C ALA A 214 -6.84 3.48 31.23
N GLU A 215 -5.97 4.04 30.41
CA GLU A 215 -5.23 5.27 30.76
C GLU A 215 -6.18 6.47 30.73
N LYS A 216 -5.90 7.46 31.57
CA LYS A 216 -6.63 8.72 31.54
C LYS A 216 -6.40 9.43 30.21
N PRO A 217 -7.37 10.20 29.67
CA PRO A 217 -7.19 11.01 28.48
C PRO A 217 -5.95 11.90 28.61
N SER A 218 -5.07 11.88 27.61
CA SER A 218 -3.85 12.69 27.56
C SER A 218 -4.14 14.07 26.93
N VAL A 219 -3.27 15.03 27.17
CA VAL A 219 -3.33 16.36 26.53
C VAL A 219 -3.23 16.23 25.01
N SER A 220 -2.42 15.30 24.51
CA SER A 220 -2.30 15.01 23.08
C SER A 220 -3.60 14.47 22.46
N ALA A 221 -4.39 13.71 23.22
CA ALA A 221 -5.73 13.28 22.76
C ALA A 221 -6.68 14.48 22.57
N ALA A 222 -6.66 15.43 23.49
CA ALA A 222 -7.48 16.64 23.37
C ALA A 222 -7.04 17.52 22.19
N PHE A 223 -5.72 17.69 22.00
CA PHE A 223 -5.18 18.41 20.85
C PHE A 223 -5.55 17.74 19.52
N GLY A 224 -5.40 16.43 19.41
CA GLY A 224 -5.77 15.66 18.23
C GLY A 224 -7.26 15.81 17.88
N ALA A 225 -8.15 15.77 18.89
CA ALA A 225 -9.58 15.98 18.69
C ALA A 225 -9.89 17.39 18.18
N ALA A 226 -9.25 18.42 18.72
CA ALA A 226 -9.40 19.81 18.27
C ALA A 226 -8.88 20.01 16.85
N HIS A 227 -7.74 19.43 16.49
CA HIS A 227 -7.19 19.44 15.12
C HIS A 227 -8.16 18.83 14.12
N LEU A 228 -8.73 17.66 14.41
CA LEU A 228 -9.70 17.00 13.53
C LEU A 228 -10.99 17.80 13.37
N ALA A 229 -11.47 18.45 14.43
CA ALA A 229 -12.63 19.32 14.35
C ALA A 229 -12.39 20.51 13.41
N ALA A 230 -11.23 21.18 13.52
CA ALA A 230 -10.82 22.26 12.64
C ALA A 230 -10.67 21.81 11.18
N ARG A 231 -10.10 20.64 10.95
CA ARG A 231 -9.96 20.04 9.60
C ARG A 231 -11.34 19.79 8.97
N ARG A 232 -12.28 19.21 9.72
CA ARG A 232 -13.66 18.96 9.22
C ARG A 232 -14.35 20.27 8.81
N LEU A 233 -14.15 21.33 9.58
CA LEU A 233 -14.72 22.65 9.25
C LEU A 233 -14.13 23.18 7.94
N ARG A 234 -12.80 23.10 7.76
CA ARG A 234 -12.13 23.52 6.51
C ARG A 234 -12.59 22.72 5.30
N ALA A 235 -12.71 21.39 5.43
CA ALA A 235 -13.16 20.53 4.33
C ALA A 235 -14.56 20.87 3.82
N ARG A 236 -15.44 21.40 4.67
CA ARG A 236 -16.79 21.87 4.28
C ARG A 236 -16.77 23.18 3.47
N THR A 237 -15.71 23.97 3.59
CA THR A 237 -15.61 25.30 2.98
C THR A 237 -14.73 25.34 1.72
N THR A 238 -13.97 24.27 1.46
CA THR A 238 -13.05 24.21 0.31
C THR A 238 -13.69 23.35 -0.79
N PRO A 239 -14.09 23.94 -1.93
CA PRO A 239 -14.61 23.15 -3.05
C PRO A 239 -13.50 22.28 -3.65
N SER A 240 -13.79 21.00 -3.90
CA SER A 240 -12.90 20.12 -4.64
C SER A 240 -12.76 20.60 -6.08
N ARG A 241 -11.56 20.96 -6.49
CA ARG A 241 -11.27 21.27 -7.89
C ARG A 241 -11.19 19.94 -8.67
N PRO A 242 -11.93 19.79 -9.78
CA PRO A 242 -11.77 18.61 -10.62
C PRO A 242 -10.33 18.51 -11.12
N ALA A 243 -9.76 17.31 -11.07
CA ALA A 243 -8.43 17.07 -11.66
C ALA A 243 -8.51 17.16 -13.20
N ASP A 244 -7.49 17.73 -13.82
CA ASP A 244 -7.37 17.69 -15.27
C ASP A 244 -7.33 16.25 -15.77
N PRO A 245 -8.04 15.91 -16.85
CA PRO A 245 -8.05 14.56 -17.38
C PRO A 245 -6.65 14.15 -17.86
N LEU A 246 -6.19 12.97 -17.44
CA LEU A 246 -4.86 12.44 -17.79
C LEU A 246 -4.79 11.94 -19.23
N LEU A 247 -5.91 11.45 -19.78
CA LEU A 247 -6.01 11.08 -21.18
C LEU A 247 -6.70 12.19 -21.99
N PRO A 248 -6.30 12.42 -23.25
CA PRO A 248 -6.99 13.34 -24.15
C PRO A 248 -8.34 12.79 -24.54
N ALA A 249 -9.25 13.64 -25.04
CA ALA A 249 -10.53 13.17 -25.52
C ALA A 249 -10.39 12.23 -26.75
N VAL A 250 -9.38 12.47 -27.58
CA VAL A 250 -9.11 11.69 -28.80
C VAL A 250 -7.63 11.47 -29.01
N THR A 251 -7.24 10.30 -29.46
CA THR A 251 -5.89 9.96 -29.96
C THR A 251 -6.02 8.96 -31.14
N HIS A 252 -4.87 8.47 -31.65
CA HIS A 252 -4.85 7.50 -32.75
C HIS A 252 -3.95 6.32 -32.38
N THR A 253 -4.29 5.12 -32.88
CA THR A 253 -3.40 3.95 -32.87
C THR A 253 -2.26 4.13 -33.88
N ALA A 254 -1.28 3.23 -33.88
CA ALA A 254 -0.24 3.20 -34.93
C ALA A 254 -0.83 2.99 -36.32
N ASP A 255 -1.90 2.17 -36.42
CA ASP A 255 -2.63 1.90 -37.67
C ASP A 255 -3.64 3.00 -38.04
N ARG A 256 -3.57 4.16 -37.37
CA ARG A 256 -4.41 5.36 -37.60
C ARG A 256 -5.89 5.22 -37.26
N HIS A 257 -6.30 4.16 -36.52
CA HIS A 257 -7.64 4.11 -35.96
C HIS A 257 -7.82 5.23 -34.93
N THR A 258 -8.99 5.83 -34.93
CA THR A 258 -9.34 6.89 -33.98
C THR A 258 -9.77 6.26 -32.65
N VAL A 259 -9.11 6.65 -31.55
CA VAL A 259 -9.46 6.23 -30.19
C VAL A 259 -10.00 7.43 -29.41
N ALA A 260 -11.25 7.34 -28.98
CA ALA A 260 -11.89 8.33 -28.14
C ALA A 260 -11.91 7.85 -26.67
N PHE A 261 -11.59 8.76 -25.75
CA PHE A 261 -11.61 8.53 -24.30
C PHE A 261 -12.63 9.46 -23.67
N ASP A 262 -13.81 8.95 -23.38
CA ASP A 262 -14.85 9.70 -22.69
C ASP A 262 -14.61 9.67 -21.19
N ALA A 263 -14.15 10.78 -20.61
CA ALA A 263 -13.88 10.92 -19.21
C ALA A 263 -15.14 10.71 -18.36
N GLY A 264 -15.15 9.68 -17.53
CA GLY A 264 -16.18 9.38 -16.56
C GLY A 264 -15.82 9.87 -15.15
N ARG A 265 -16.56 9.38 -14.17
CA ARG A 265 -16.24 9.60 -12.75
C ARG A 265 -15.06 8.71 -12.32
N ASP A 266 -14.35 9.11 -11.27
CA ASP A 266 -13.28 8.33 -10.61
C ASP A 266 -12.12 7.93 -11.53
N ALA A 267 -11.72 8.83 -12.45
CA ALA A 267 -10.63 8.61 -13.40
C ALA A 267 -10.82 7.40 -14.33
N ARG A 268 -12.06 6.98 -14.54
CA ARG A 268 -12.44 5.95 -15.51
C ARG A 268 -12.77 6.61 -16.86
N TYR A 269 -12.27 6.03 -17.93
CA TYR A 269 -12.47 6.48 -19.31
C TYR A 269 -13.20 5.39 -20.10
N ARG A 270 -14.38 5.70 -20.63
CA ARG A 270 -15.01 4.82 -21.62
C ARG A 270 -14.26 4.97 -22.94
N VAL A 271 -13.94 3.85 -23.54
CA VAL A 271 -13.09 3.79 -24.72
C VAL A 271 -13.90 3.37 -25.94
N HIS A 272 -13.76 4.14 -27.02
CA HIS A 272 -14.32 3.82 -28.34
C HIS A 272 -13.20 3.85 -29.37
N MET A 273 -13.22 2.90 -30.30
CA MET A 273 -12.33 2.89 -31.46
C MET A 273 -13.19 2.94 -32.73
N ASP A 274 -12.94 3.97 -33.56
CA ASP A 274 -13.76 4.25 -34.77
C ASP A 274 -15.29 4.27 -34.50
N GLY A 275 -15.66 4.74 -33.29
CA GLY A 275 -17.03 4.79 -32.81
C GLY A 275 -17.55 3.50 -32.16
N ALA A 276 -16.86 2.37 -32.27
CA ALA A 276 -17.23 1.13 -31.61
C ALA A 276 -16.77 1.09 -30.12
N PRO A 277 -17.63 0.65 -29.20
CA PRO A 277 -17.26 0.56 -27.79
C PRO A 277 -16.25 -0.57 -27.54
N MET A 278 -15.14 -0.26 -26.86
CA MET A 278 -14.06 -1.20 -26.54
C MET A 278 -14.05 -1.62 -25.07
N GLY A 279 -14.74 -0.90 -24.18
CA GLY A 279 -14.72 -1.09 -22.74
C GLY A 279 -14.21 0.15 -22.00
N ASP A 280 -13.56 -0.05 -20.88
CA ASP A 280 -13.06 1.03 -20.05
C ASP A 280 -11.54 0.96 -19.84
N LEU A 281 -10.91 2.10 -19.65
CA LEU A 281 -9.59 2.24 -19.02
C LEU A 281 -9.76 3.03 -17.71
N GLU A 282 -9.06 2.63 -16.68
CA GLU A 282 -8.98 3.38 -15.43
C GLU A 282 -7.55 3.92 -15.28
N VAL A 283 -7.40 5.19 -14.90
CA VAL A 283 -6.09 5.79 -14.69
C VAL A 283 -6.01 6.26 -13.25
N THR A 284 -5.13 5.66 -12.48
CA THR A 284 -4.93 6.00 -11.06
C THR A 284 -3.62 6.73 -10.86
N VAL A 285 -3.58 7.64 -9.88
CA VAL A 285 -2.37 8.36 -9.47
C VAL A 285 -2.15 8.13 -7.99
N ASP A 286 -1.04 7.50 -7.67
CA ASP A 286 -0.54 7.38 -6.30
C ASP A 286 0.60 8.38 -6.09
N LEU A 287 0.33 9.42 -5.31
CA LEU A 287 1.32 10.44 -4.98
C LEU A 287 2.39 9.93 -4.00
N GLY A 288 2.07 8.94 -3.18
CA GLY A 288 3.01 8.35 -2.23
C GLY A 288 4.15 7.60 -2.91
N THR A 289 3.84 6.88 -4.00
CA THR A 289 4.84 6.21 -4.84
C THR A 289 5.24 7.02 -6.06
N SER A 290 4.62 8.20 -6.27
CA SER A 290 4.77 8.98 -7.51
C SER A 290 4.53 8.13 -8.77
N THR A 291 3.46 7.31 -8.74
CA THR A 291 3.10 6.39 -9.82
C THR A 291 1.77 6.78 -10.46
N THR A 292 1.71 6.76 -11.79
CA THR A 292 0.46 6.71 -12.55
C THR A 292 0.29 5.29 -13.08
N GLU A 293 -0.83 4.64 -12.79
CA GLU A 293 -1.15 3.30 -13.30
C GLU A 293 -2.32 3.36 -14.27
N ILE A 294 -2.18 2.70 -15.42
CA ILE A 294 -3.25 2.46 -16.37
C ILE A 294 -3.78 1.04 -16.13
N ILE A 295 -5.06 0.93 -15.83
CA ILE A 295 -5.74 -0.34 -15.57
C ILE A 295 -6.61 -0.66 -16.78
N ASP A 296 -6.27 -1.75 -17.47
CA ASP A 296 -7.03 -2.27 -18.61
C ASP A 296 -8.31 -2.99 -18.13
N ARG A 297 -9.45 -2.47 -18.54
CA ARG A 297 -10.79 -3.01 -18.35
C ARG A 297 -11.51 -3.18 -19.71
N LEU A 298 -10.73 -3.33 -20.79
CA LEU A 298 -11.30 -3.52 -22.13
C LEU A 298 -12.05 -4.85 -22.22
N ALA A 299 -13.11 -4.86 -23.00
CA ALA A 299 -13.94 -6.05 -23.19
C ALA A 299 -13.12 -7.20 -23.82
N PRO A 300 -13.28 -8.45 -23.37
CA PRO A 300 -12.58 -9.61 -23.96
C PRO A 300 -12.85 -9.77 -25.47
N SER A 301 -14.01 -9.30 -25.94
CA SER A 301 -14.41 -9.34 -27.37
C SER A 301 -13.70 -8.27 -28.22
N ALA A 302 -13.00 -7.31 -27.61
CA ALA A 302 -12.31 -6.23 -28.32
C ALA A 302 -10.90 -6.61 -28.80
N VAL A 303 -10.57 -7.88 -28.82
CA VAL A 303 -9.33 -8.46 -29.36
C VAL A 303 -9.54 -8.68 -30.88
N PRO A 304 -8.65 -8.27 -31.78
CA PRO A 304 -7.21 -8.04 -31.66
C PRO A 304 -6.79 -6.58 -31.52
N GLU A 305 -7.69 -5.62 -31.68
CA GLU A 305 -7.35 -4.19 -31.78
C GLU A 305 -7.05 -3.55 -30.40
N ALA A 306 -7.42 -4.25 -29.33
CA ALA A 306 -7.23 -3.75 -27.95
C ALA A 306 -5.76 -3.43 -27.60
N GLY A 307 -4.80 -4.16 -28.19
CA GLY A 307 -3.38 -3.87 -28.05
C GLY A 307 -3.00 -2.47 -28.54
N GLY A 308 -3.51 -2.08 -29.73
CA GLY A 308 -3.30 -0.74 -30.28
C GLY A 308 -3.95 0.36 -29.45
N VAL A 309 -5.13 0.11 -28.86
CA VAL A 309 -5.82 1.03 -27.94
C VAL A 309 -5.00 1.24 -26.66
N VAL A 310 -4.52 0.16 -26.07
CA VAL A 310 -3.66 0.22 -24.87
C VAL A 310 -2.38 1.02 -25.14
N ALA A 311 -1.70 0.74 -26.25
CA ALA A 311 -0.49 1.45 -26.63
C ALA A 311 -0.77 2.95 -26.90
N ALA A 312 -1.89 3.29 -27.54
CA ALA A 312 -2.31 4.67 -27.74
C ALA A 312 -2.57 5.41 -26.42
N ALA A 313 -3.22 4.74 -25.44
CA ALA A 313 -3.43 5.28 -24.12
C ALA A 313 -2.10 5.51 -23.38
N CYS A 314 -1.18 4.54 -23.42
CA CYS A 314 0.16 4.65 -22.83
C CYS A 314 0.95 5.79 -23.45
N ARG A 315 0.91 5.97 -24.77
CA ARG A 315 1.55 7.08 -25.47
C ARG A 315 0.98 8.43 -25.02
N ALA A 316 -0.33 8.55 -24.94
CA ALA A 316 -1.02 9.76 -24.51
C ALA A 316 -0.71 10.11 -23.04
N ALA A 317 -0.68 9.11 -22.17
CA ALA A 317 -0.31 9.28 -20.77
C ALA A 317 1.16 9.64 -20.60
N ALA A 318 2.06 9.01 -21.38
CA ALA A 318 3.51 9.30 -21.37
C ALA A 318 3.80 10.76 -21.74
N ALA A 319 3.09 11.31 -22.74
CA ALA A 319 3.22 12.71 -23.15
C ALA A 319 2.78 13.71 -22.05
N ARG A 320 1.97 13.27 -21.10
CA ARG A 320 1.45 14.08 -19.98
C ARG A 320 1.95 13.61 -18.61
N GLN A 321 2.91 12.70 -18.59
CA GLN A 321 3.41 12.10 -17.35
C GLN A 321 3.96 13.16 -16.40
N ARG A 322 3.38 13.27 -15.22
CA ARG A 322 3.82 14.16 -14.14
C ARG A 322 4.43 13.37 -12.96
N THR A 323 4.12 12.10 -12.88
CA THR A 323 4.66 11.17 -11.88
C THR A 323 5.99 10.58 -12.35
N ARG A 324 6.79 10.09 -11.40
CA ARG A 324 8.06 9.42 -11.72
C ARG A 324 7.85 8.13 -12.52
N ARG A 325 6.81 7.38 -12.19
CA ARG A 325 6.48 6.10 -12.83
C ARG A 325 5.16 6.22 -13.60
N LEU A 326 5.12 5.61 -14.77
CA LEU A 326 3.89 5.30 -15.50
C LEU A 326 3.87 3.79 -15.73
N THR A 327 2.87 3.09 -15.21
CA THR A 327 2.81 1.62 -15.20
C THR A 327 1.55 1.10 -15.87
N ILE A 328 1.66 -0.11 -16.42
CA ILE A 328 0.54 -0.89 -16.92
C ILE A 328 0.81 -2.38 -16.71
N ALA A 329 -0.21 -3.14 -16.33
CA ALA A 329 -0.18 -4.60 -16.37
C ALA A 329 -0.84 -5.08 -17.65
N LEU A 330 -0.02 -5.36 -18.68
CA LEU A 330 -0.45 -5.76 -20.01
C LEU A 330 -0.87 -7.23 -19.99
N ALA A 331 -2.11 -7.53 -20.42
CA ALA A 331 -2.56 -8.90 -20.59
C ALA A 331 -1.91 -9.56 -21.81
N ASP A 332 -1.63 -10.87 -21.79
CA ASP A 332 -1.02 -11.61 -22.89
C ASP A 332 -1.78 -11.45 -24.20
N ARG A 333 -3.10 -11.32 -24.15
CA ARG A 333 -3.96 -11.03 -25.30
C ARG A 333 -3.63 -9.70 -26.02
N HIS A 334 -2.88 -8.82 -25.37
CA HIS A 334 -2.44 -7.53 -25.89
C HIS A 334 -0.94 -7.48 -26.15
N ALA A 335 -0.30 -8.64 -26.31
CA ALA A 335 1.15 -8.75 -26.50
C ALA A 335 1.69 -7.91 -27.68
N THR A 336 0.86 -7.64 -28.70
CA THR A 336 1.22 -6.74 -29.81
C THR A 336 1.55 -5.32 -29.36
N ALA A 337 1.01 -4.88 -28.22
CA ALA A 337 1.32 -3.58 -27.65
C ALA A 337 2.74 -3.49 -27.07
N SER A 338 3.39 -4.63 -26.74
CA SER A 338 4.70 -4.65 -26.10
C SER A 338 5.79 -3.96 -26.91
N GLN A 339 5.78 -4.10 -28.23
CA GLN A 339 6.73 -3.43 -29.12
C GLN A 339 6.59 -1.90 -29.07
N GLU A 340 5.36 -1.40 -29.04
CA GLU A 340 5.08 0.02 -28.89
C GLU A 340 5.47 0.51 -27.49
N LEU A 341 5.22 -0.27 -26.45
CA LEU A 341 5.66 0.08 -25.09
C LEU A 341 7.18 0.22 -25.01
N VAL A 342 7.94 -0.70 -25.61
CA VAL A 342 9.40 -0.59 -25.69
C VAL A 342 9.81 0.69 -26.44
N ALA A 343 9.16 0.99 -27.58
CA ALA A 343 9.44 2.21 -28.36
C ALA A 343 9.10 3.49 -27.58
N LEU A 344 8.18 3.43 -26.61
CA LEU A 344 7.83 4.53 -25.70
C LEU A 344 8.74 4.61 -24.46
N GLY A 345 9.73 3.72 -24.35
CA GLY A 345 10.67 3.68 -23.22
C GLY A 345 10.13 2.97 -21.97
N PHE A 346 9.13 2.09 -22.13
CA PHE A 346 8.72 1.20 -21.06
C PHE A 346 9.71 0.02 -20.93
N LEU A 347 9.92 -0.39 -19.69
CA LEU A 347 10.72 -1.54 -19.29
C LEU A 347 9.79 -2.62 -18.73
N SER A 348 10.03 -3.88 -19.09
CA SER A 348 9.32 -5.02 -18.49
C SER A 348 9.82 -5.25 -17.06
N GLU A 349 8.89 -5.41 -16.13
CA GLU A 349 9.14 -5.80 -14.72
C GLU A 349 8.81 -7.30 -14.49
N GLY A 350 8.52 -8.04 -15.58
CA GLY A 350 8.15 -9.45 -15.51
C GLY A 350 6.68 -9.69 -15.15
N PRO A 351 6.33 -10.91 -14.69
CA PRO A 351 4.96 -11.26 -14.39
C PRO A 351 4.32 -10.32 -13.37
N ALA A 352 3.15 -9.77 -13.72
CA ALA A 352 2.39 -8.91 -12.83
C ALA A 352 1.46 -9.73 -11.92
N LEU A 353 1.12 -9.17 -10.77
CA LEU A 353 0.07 -9.72 -9.91
C LEU A 353 -1.25 -9.78 -10.70
N PRO A 354 -2.03 -10.88 -10.57
CA PRO A 354 -3.32 -11.02 -11.23
C PRO A 354 -4.28 -9.88 -10.90
N SER A 355 -5.11 -9.50 -11.86
CA SER A 355 -6.18 -8.52 -11.62
C SER A 355 -7.36 -9.18 -10.92
N ARG A 356 -8.01 -8.46 -10.02
CA ARG A 356 -9.23 -8.91 -9.34
C ARG A 356 -10.34 -9.18 -10.35
N GLY A 357 -10.94 -10.37 -10.26
CA GLY A 357 -11.99 -10.83 -11.18
C GLY A 357 -11.47 -11.32 -12.54
N ASP A 358 -10.16 -11.30 -12.75
CA ASP A 358 -9.49 -11.86 -13.96
C ASP A 358 -8.16 -12.52 -13.55
N GLU A 359 -8.25 -13.41 -12.56
CA GLU A 359 -7.07 -14.07 -11.95
C GLU A 359 -6.41 -15.08 -12.90
N ARG A 360 -7.10 -15.51 -13.95
CA ARG A 360 -6.61 -16.53 -14.90
C ARG A 360 -5.86 -15.93 -16.09
N THR A 361 -6.02 -14.65 -16.36
CA THR A 361 -5.32 -14.01 -17.48
C THR A 361 -3.91 -13.62 -17.03
N PRO A 362 -2.86 -14.25 -17.56
CA PRO A 362 -1.49 -13.84 -17.33
C PRO A 362 -1.29 -12.39 -17.77
N ARG A 363 -0.49 -11.67 -17.00
CA ARG A 363 -0.14 -10.28 -17.27
C ARG A 363 1.34 -10.05 -17.06
N GLU A 364 1.88 -9.12 -17.81
CA GLU A 364 3.23 -8.62 -17.65
C GLU A 364 3.20 -7.17 -17.18
N SER A 365 3.99 -6.86 -16.17
CA SER A 365 4.13 -5.50 -15.66
C SER A 365 5.12 -4.71 -16.52
N TRP A 366 4.71 -3.53 -16.94
CA TRP A 366 5.55 -2.61 -17.69
C TRP A 366 5.59 -1.26 -17.02
N THR A 367 6.76 -0.66 -16.93
CA THR A 367 6.95 0.66 -16.33
C THR A 367 7.79 1.57 -17.22
N ARG A 368 7.39 2.84 -17.28
CA ARG A 368 8.18 3.92 -17.85
C ARG A 368 8.61 4.85 -16.74
N LEU A 369 9.91 5.04 -16.61
CA LEU A 369 10.51 5.97 -15.67
C LEU A 369 10.65 7.33 -16.33
N ARG A 370 10.37 8.39 -15.58
CA ARG A 370 10.64 9.76 -15.97
C ARG A 370 11.97 10.18 -15.37
N GLU A 371 12.89 10.59 -16.21
CA GLU A 371 14.16 11.19 -15.83
C GLU A 371 13.98 12.56 -15.15
#